data_c01496e937caeebe66fe018dc691e070
#
_entry.id   c01496e937caeebe66fe018dc691e070
#
_cell.length_a   1.000
_cell.length_b   1.000
_cell.length_c   1.000
_cell.angle_alpha   90.00
_cell.angle_beta   90.00
_cell.angle_gamma   90.00
#
_symmetry.space_group_name_H-M   'P 1'
#
loop_
_entity.id
_entity.type
_entity.pdbx_description
1 polymer ?
#
loop_
_entity_poly.entity_id
_entity_poly.type
_entity_poly.pdbx_seq_one_letter_code
_entity_poly.pdbx_strand_id
1 'polypeptide(L)'
;MKVNILLSSNFFNDHCSYSFVFPILRSLNLIKDGGAEIKFFYSYKKNIFDGDILIIDSRFSGKQESTIQFIENLKKNKTKELKIIFADTADNSGQIKTEFLPFVDTYWKGQILKNKDEYMKPHYGGRFFTDYYNKKNGIKDSNEQFS
;
A
#
# COMPACT_ATOMS: atom_id res chain seq x y z
N MET A 1 14.06 -7.82 -16.42
CA MET A 1 13.64 -7.30 -15.09
C MET A 1 12.48 -8.15 -14.58
N LYS A 2 12.55 -8.62 -13.32
CA LYS A 2 11.49 -9.42 -12.68
C LYS A 2 10.73 -8.57 -11.66
N VAL A 3 9.42 -8.48 -11.81
CA VAL A 3 8.53 -7.73 -10.91
C VAL A 3 7.54 -8.68 -10.26
N ASN A 4 7.60 -8.79 -8.94
CA ASN A 4 6.66 -9.57 -8.16
C ASN A 4 5.62 -8.63 -7.55
N ILE A 5 4.33 -8.97 -7.66
CA ILE A 5 3.23 -8.16 -7.14
C ILE A 5 2.44 -9.01 -6.15
N LEU A 6 2.40 -8.58 -4.89
CA LEU A 6 1.66 -9.23 -3.82
C LEU A 6 0.31 -8.54 -3.62
N LEU A 7 -0.76 -9.27 -3.88
CA LEU A 7 -2.14 -8.79 -3.87
C LEU A 7 -2.97 -9.48 -2.79
N SER A 8 -4.09 -8.90 -2.43
CA SER A 8 -5.13 -9.60 -1.68
C SER A 8 -5.59 -10.85 -2.44
N SER A 9 -5.86 -11.94 -1.72
CA SER A 9 -6.45 -13.15 -2.30
C SER A 9 -7.84 -12.91 -2.91
N ASN A 10 -8.50 -11.83 -2.54
CA ASN A 10 -9.81 -11.44 -3.03
C ASN A 10 -9.78 -10.16 -3.88
N PHE A 11 -8.68 -9.89 -4.57
CA PHE A 11 -8.46 -8.62 -5.27
C PHE A 11 -9.51 -8.33 -6.36
N PHE A 12 -10.13 -9.34 -6.95
CA PHE A 12 -11.22 -9.16 -7.93
C PHE A 12 -12.47 -8.52 -7.34
N ASN A 13 -12.75 -8.75 -6.05
CA ASN A 13 -13.90 -8.19 -5.35
C ASN A 13 -13.55 -6.89 -4.59
N ASP A 14 -12.27 -6.53 -4.54
CA ASP A 14 -11.80 -5.26 -3.99
C ASP A 14 -11.54 -4.30 -5.14
N HIS A 15 -12.45 -3.34 -5.34
CA HIS A 15 -12.37 -2.41 -6.46
C HIS A 15 -11.10 -1.54 -6.44
N CYS A 16 -10.51 -1.28 -5.27
CA CYS A 16 -9.28 -0.52 -5.17
C CYS A 16 -8.08 -1.33 -5.69
N SER A 17 -7.92 -2.56 -5.19
CA SER A 17 -6.90 -3.49 -5.69
C SER A 17 -7.09 -3.80 -7.18
N TYR A 18 -8.33 -4.05 -7.60
CA TYR A 18 -8.63 -4.32 -9.01
C TYR A 18 -8.29 -3.13 -9.91
N SER A 19 -8.66 -1.91 -9.53
CA SER A 19 -8.34 -0.71 -10.30
C SER A 19 -6.84 -0.48 -10.45
N PHE A 20 -6.05 -0.82 -9.42
CA PHE A 20 -4.60 -0.77 -9.47
C PHE A 20 -4.01 -1.81 -10.42
N VAL A 21 -4.51 -3.04 -10.38
CA VAL A 21 -3.95 -4.19 -11.12
C VAL A 21 -4.44 -4.23 -12.57
N PHE A 22 -5.64 -3.77 -12.85
CA PHE A 22 -6.26 -3.88 -14.17
C PHE A 22 -5.42 -3.31 -15.32
N PRO A 23 -4.84 -2.10 -15.23
CA PRO A 23 -3.95 -1.59 -16.29
C PRO A 23 -2.73 -2.50 -16.53
N ILE A 24 -2.18 -3.09 -15.47
CA ILE A 24 -1.05 -4.01 -15.56
C ILE A 24 -1.46 -5.26 -16.31
N LEU A 25 -2.60 -5.86 -15.94
CA LEU A 25 -3.14 -7.06 -16.61
C LEU A 25 -3.38 -6.81 -18.11
N ARG A 26 -3.92 -5.65 -18.45
CA ARG A 26 -4.16 -5.24 -19.85
C ARG A 26 -2.87 -5.05 -20.65
N SER A 27 -1.77 -4.74 -19.98
CA SER A 27 -0.50 -4.39 -20.60
C SER A 27 0.56 -5.50 -20.51
N LEU A 28 0.21 -6.71 -20.03
CA LEU A 28 1.20 -7.79 -19.80
C LEU A 28 2.07 -8.11 -21.01
N ASN A 29 1.49 -8.17 -22.22
CA ASN A 29 2.25 -8.43 -23.43
C ASN A 29 3.24 -7.31 -23.73
N LEU A 30 2.81 -6.04 -23.64
CA LEU A 30 3.70 -4.88 -23.84
C LEU A 30 4.84 -4.85 -22.83
N ILE A 31 4.54 -5.18 -21.56
CA ILE A 31 5.52 -5.24 -20.48
C ILE A 31 6.55 -6.33 -20.76
N LYS A 32 6.09 -7.51 -21.21
CA LYS A 32 6.95 -8.63 -21.59
C LYS A 32 7.85 -8.29 -22.78
N ASP A 33 7.28 -7.67 -23.81
CA ASP A 33 8.03 -7.21 -24.99
C ASP A 33 9.07 -6.14 -24.61
N GLY A 34 8.78 -5.34 -23.59
CA GLY A 34 9.72 -4.40 -22.96
C GLY A 34 10.78 -5.05 -22.06
N GLY A 35 10.86 -6.39 -21.99
CA GLY A 35 11.87 -7.12 -21.24
C GLY A 35 11.58 -7.26 -19.73
N ALA A 36 10.34 -7.05 -19.29
CA ALA A 36 9.94 -7.28 -17.91
C ALA A 36 9.01 -8.50 -17.77
N GLU A 37 9.24 -9.29 -16.71
CA GLU A 37 8.40 -10.42 -16.31
C GLU A 37 7.63 -10.03 -15.05
N ILE A 38 6.29 -10.16 -15.07
CA ILE A 38 5.45 -9.91 -13.90
C ILE A 38 4.92 -11.24 -13.36
N LYS A 39 5.04 -11.42 -12.03
CA LYS A 39 4.40 -12.52 -11.29
C LYS A 39 3.47 -11.97 -10.22
N PHE A 40 2.26 -12.52 -10.16
CA PHE A 40 1.28 -12.20 -9.13
C PHE A 40 1.28 -13.25 -8.03
N PHE A 41 1.23 -12.77 -6.79
CA PHE A 41 1.16 -13.56 -5.58
C PHE A 41 -0.07 -13.12 -4.77
N TYR A 42 -0.85 -14.09 -4.30
CA TYR A 42 -2.08 -13.86 -3.54
C TYR A 42 -1.96 -14.32 -2.09
N SER A 43 -0.77 -14.75 -1.71
CA SER A 43 -0.41 -15.13 -0.36
C SER A 43 1.09 -14.96 -0.18
N TYR A 44 1.52 -14.80 1.07
CA TYR A 44 2.94 -14.78 1.38
C TYR A 44 3.59 -16.11 1.00
N LYS A 45 4.64 -16.04 0.21
CA LYS A 45 5.54 -17.14 -0.12
C LYS A 45 6.97 -16.59 -0.12
N LYS A 46 7.94 -17.39 0.31
CA LYS A 46 9.34 -16.95 0.39
C LYS A 46 9.87 -16.41 -0.95
N ASN A 47 9.45 -17.00 -2.06
CA ASN A 47 9.89 -16.61 -3.39
C ASN A 47 9.30 -15.29 -3.92
N ILE A 48 8.47 -14.57 -3.14
CA ILE A 48 8.08 -13.20 -3.51
C ILE A 48 9.28 -12.25 -3.55
N PHE A 49 10.36 -12.61 -2.84
CA PHE A 49 11.59 -11.83 -2.80
C PHE A 49 12.58 -12.17 -3.93
N ASP A 50 12.26 -13.17 -4.77
CA ASP A 50 13.13 -13.61 -5.88
C ASP A 50 12.89 -12.76 -7.15
N GLY A 51 12.97 -11.44 -7.03
CA GLY A 51 12.76 -10.48 -8.11
C GLY A 51 13.62 -9.24 -7.95
N ASP A 52 13.58 -8.37 -8.94
CA ASP A 52 14.25 -7.07 -8.92
C ASP A 52 13.37 -6.04 -8.17
N ILE A 53 12.04 -6.18 -8.32
CA ILE A 53 11.04 -5.30 -7.70
C ILE A 53 9.95 -6.15 -7.05
N LEU A 54 9.60 -5.81 -5.81
CA LEU A 54 8.42 -6.30 -5.11
C LEU A 54 7.44 -5.15 -4.91
N ILE A 55 6.25 -5.27 -5.48
CA ILE A 55 5.15 -4.34 -5.24
C ILE A 55 4.17 -5.01 -4.28
N ILE A 56 3.84 -4.32 -3.18
CA ILE A 56 2.93 -4.80 -2.15
C ILE A 56 1.66 -3.95 -2.20
N ASP A 57 0.53 -4.56 -2.53
CA ASP A 57 -0.77 -3.90 -2.40
C ASP A 57 -1.17 -3.78 -0.93
N SER A 58 -1.59 -2.60 -0.52
CA SER A 58 -1.99 -2.31 0.87
C SER A 58 -3.17 -3.15 1.37
N ARG A 59 -3.93 -3.75 0.44
CA ARG A 59 -5.06 -4.64 0.75
C ARG A 59 -4.63 -6.08 1.01
N PHE A 60 -3.36 -6.41 0.78
CA PHE A 60 -2.80 -7.72 1.07
C PHE A 60 -2.97 -8.13 2.54
N SER A 61 -2.76 -7.22 3.48
CA SER A 61 -2.81 -7.48 4.91
C SER A 61 -4.22 -7.30 5.48
N GLY A 62 -5.01 -8.37 5.51
CA GLY A 62 -6.37 -8.34 6.06
C GLY A 62 -6.46 -8.43 7.59
N LYS A 63 -5.38 -8.85 8.29
CA LYS A 63 -5.35 -9.04 9.76
C LYS A 63 -4.06 -8.47 10.34
N GLN A 64 -4.16 -7.82 11.50
CA GLN A 64 -3.04 -7.15 12.16
C GLN A 64 -1.85 -8.07 12.47
N GLU A 65 -2.10 -9.29 12.96
CA GLU A 65 -1.04 -10.28 13.24
C GLU A 65 -0.27 -10.69 11.99
N SER A 66 -0.96 -10.85 10.86
CA SER A 66 -0.31 -11.17 9.58
C SER A 66 0.55 -10.02 9.06
N THR A 67 0.18 -8.77 9.40
CA THR A 67 0.93 -7.58 9.01
C THR A 67 2.26 -7.49 9.74
N ILE A 68 2.28 -7.71 11.05
CA ILE A 68 3.52 -7.68 11.86
C ILE A 68 4.50 -8.76 11.36
N GLN A 69 4.03 -9.99 11.22
CA GLN A 69 4.86 -11.09 10.72
C GLN A 69 5.37 -10.82 9.30
N PHE A 70 4.56 -10.18 8.47
CA PHE A 70 4.98 -9.80 7.13
C PHE A 70 6.08 -8.73 7.15
N ILE A 71 5.96 -7.70 7.99
CA ILE A 71 7.00 -6.67 8.19
C ILE A 71 8.32 -7.30 8.66
N GLU A 72 8.27 -8.25 9.59
CA GLU A 72 9.47 -8.97 10.05
C GLU A 72 10.11 -9.76 8.90
N ASN A 73 9.31 -10.38 8.05
CA ASN A 73 9.80 -11.06 6.86
C ASN A 73 10.41 -10.09 5.84
N LEU A 74 9.85 -8.89 5.67
CA LEU A 74 10.44 -7.84 4.83
C LEU A 74 11.83 -7.46 5.35
N LYS A 75 11.96 -7.21 6.66
CA LYS A 75 13.25 -6.90 7.30
C LYS A 75 14.31 -7.97 7.03
N LYS A 76 13.92 -9.25 7.16
CA LYS A 76 14.83 -10.39 7.03
C LYS A 76 15.27 -10.68 5.60
N ASN A 77 14.40 -10.44 4.62
CA ASN A 77 14.62 -10.88 3.23
C ASN A 77 14.94 -9.73 2.26
N LYS A 78 14.86 -8.46 2.70
CA LYS A 78 15.24 -7.33 1.86
C LYS A 78 16.75 -7.35 1.61
N THR A 79 17.13 -7.44 0.34
CA THR A 79 18.52 -7.25 -0.12
C THR A 79 18.70 -5.82 -0.62
N LYS A 80 19.95 -5.43 -0.92
CA LYS A 80 20.24 -4.11 -1.50
C LYS A 80 19.72 -3.98 -2.94
N GLU A 81 19.65 -5.09 -3.65
CA GLU A 81 19.25 -5.17 -5.05
C GLU A 81 17.71 -5.15 -5.20
N LEU A 82 16.99 -5.75 -4.25
CA LEU A 82 15.53 -5.80 -4.28
C LEU A 82 14.94 -4.43 -3.94
N LYS A 83 14.18 -3.85 -4.88
CA LYS A 83 13.38 -2.65 -4.64
C LYS A 83 11.99 -3.02 -4.17
N ILE A 84 11.57 -2.44 -3.03
CA ILE A 84 10.25 -2.68 -2.45
C ILE A 84 9.40 -1.43 -2.61
N ILE A 85 8.26 -1.59 -3.24
CA ILE A 85 7.25 -0.54 -3.44
C ILE A 85 5.99 -0.92 -2.66
N PHE A 86 5.54 -0.07 -1.77
CA PHE A 86 4.23 -0.22 -1.13
C PHE A 86 3.20 0.59 -1.90
N ALA A 87 2.22 -0.08 -2.47
CA ALA A 87 1.12 0.54 -3.19
C ALA A 87 -0.08 0.68 -2.27
N ASP A 88 -0.26 1.88 -1.72
CA ASP A 88 -1.43 2.23 -0.91
C ASP A 88 -2.62 2.53 -1.83
N THR A 89 -3.36 1.47 -2.13
CA THR A 89 -4.54 1.49 -2.98
C THR A 89 -5.80 1.92 -2.23
N ALA A 90 -5.69 2.25 -0.94
CA ALA A 90 -6.83 2.74 -0.17
C ALA A 90 -7.35 4.07 -0.73
N ASP A 91 -8.66 4.24 -0.68
CA ASP A 91 -9.38 5.44 -1.13
C ASP A 91 -9.32 6.62 -0.15
N ASN A 92 -8.58 6.46 0.95
CA ASN A 92 -8.41 7.49 1.96
C ASN A 92 -7.14 8.32 1.70
N SER A 93 -7.30 9.60 1.40
CA SER A 93 -6.20 10.53 1.17
C SER A 93 -5.43 10.91 2.45
N GLY A 94 -6.09 10.84 3.61
CA GLY A 94 -5.56 11.35 4.87
C GLY A 94 -4.82 10.34 5.74
N GLN A 95 -4.69 9.07 5.33
CA GLN A 95 -4.01 8.03 6.11
C GLN A 95 -2.81 7.48 5.37
N ILE A 96 -1.73 7.22 6.12
CA ILE A 96 -0.53 6.54 5.65
C ILE A 96 -0.28 5.34 6.56
N LYS A 97 0.13 4.22 5.99
CA LYS A 97 0.57 3.04 6.75
C LYS A 97 2.04 3.20 7.14
N THR A 98 2.27 4.01 8.17
CA THR A 98 3.61 4.44 8.61
C THR A 98 4.50 3.27 9.02
N GLU A 99 3.91 2.16 9.48
CA GLU A 99 4.62 0.93 9.86
C GLU A 99 5.43 0.31 8.72
N PHE A 100 5.09 0.60 7.46
CA PHE A 100 5.82 0.09 6.29
C PHE A 100 6.96 1.01 5.84
N LEU A 101 6.91 2.31 6.15
CA LEU A 101 7.87 3.29 5.64
C LEU A 101 9.34 2.92 5.86
N PRO A 102 9.76 2.34 7.01
CA PRO A 102 11.16 1.97 7.23
C PRO A 102 11.66 0.82 6.35
N PHE A 103 10.76 0.08 5.70
CA PHE A 103 11.09 -1.18 5.01
C PHE A 103 10.89 -1.13 3.50
N VAL A 104 10.34 -0.04 2.98
CA VAL A 104 10.06 0.14 1.56
C VAL A 104 10.95 1.23 0.97
N ASP A 105 11.29 1.09 -0.30
CA ASP A 105 12.07 2.10 -1.01
C ASP A 105 11.18 3.21 -1.57
N THR A 106 9.92 2.87 -1.82
CA THR A 106 8.94 3.81 -2.38
C THR A 106 7.55 3.51 -1.81
N TYR A 107 6.85 4.58 -1.44
CA TYR A 107 5.45 4.52 -1.02
C TYR A 107 4.59 5.20 -2.08
N TRP A 108 3.78 4.42 -2.81
CA TRP A 108 2.80 4.94 -3.76
C TRP A 108 1.47 5.10 -3.07
N LYS A 109 0.89 6.27 -3.14
CA LYS A 109 -0.44 6.55 -2.62
C LYS A 109 -1.37 6.99 -3.74
N GLY A 110 -2.53 6.33 -3.84
CA GLY A 110 -3.51 6.60 -4.88
C GLY A 110 -4.13 7.99 -4.78
N GLN A 111 -4.31 8.49 -3.55
CA GLN A 111 -4.84 9.82 -3.27
C GLN A 111 -3.96 10.51 -2.23
N ILE A 112 -3.49 11.70 -2.53
CA ILE A 112 -2.65 12.50 -1.62
C ILE A 112 -3.32 13.83 -1.28
N LEU A 113 -3.06 14.32 -0.07
CA LEU A 113 -3.47 15.66 0.33
C LEU A 113 -2.67 16.71 -0.45
N LYS A 114 -3.34 17.78 -0.87
CA LYS A 114 -2.70 18.91 -1.56
C LYS A 114 -1.63 19.55 -0.68
N ASN A 115 -1.95 19.76 0.60
CA ASN A 115 -0.98 20.20 1.59
C ASN A 115 -0.41 18.97 2.32
N LYS A 116 0.85 18.67 2.07
CA LYS A 116 1.54 17.51 2.65
C LYS A 116 1.82 17.66 4.14
N ASP A 117 1.87 18.89 4.66
CA ASP A 117 2.07 19.14 6.10
C ASP A 117 0.91 18.62 6.94
N GLU A 118 -0.26 18.42 6.32
CA GLU A 118 -1.41 17.82 7.01
C GLU A 118 -1.15 16.37 7.46
N TYR A 119 -0.25 15.64 6.80
CA TYR A 119 0.14 14.31 7.24
C TYR A 119 0.93 14.29 8.56
N MET A 120 1.42 15.43 9.02
CA MET A 120 2.16 15.58 10.27
C MET A 120 1.29 16.09 11.42
N LYS A 121 -0.02 16.25 11.20
CA LYS A 121 -0.97 16.78 12.18
C LYS A 121 -1.92 15.67 12.67
N PRO A 122 -2.33 15.73 13.94
CA PRO A 122 -3.40 14.86 14.44
C PRO A 122 -4.74 15.27 13.83
N HIS A 123 -5.51 14.29 13.38
CA HIS A 123 -6.88 14.47 12.91
C HIS A 123 -7.83 13.63 13.75
N TYR A 124 -8.94 14.23 14.20
CA TYR A 124 -9.91 13.59 15.05
C TYR A 124 -11.12 13.08 14.26
N GLY A 125 -11.78 12.03 14.77
CA GLY A 125 -12.93 11.41 14.11
C GLY A 125 -12.56 10.39 13.04
N GLY A 126 -11.34 9.90 13.06
CA GLY A 126 -10.88 8.77 12.25
C GLY A 126 -10.52 9.10 10.80
N ARG A 127 -10.77 10.33 10.33
CA ARG A 127 -10.44 10.75 8.96
C ARG A 127 -10.24 12.26 8.89
N PHE A 128 -9.37 12.71 7.99
CA PHE A 128 -9.10 14.11 7.74
C PHE A 128 -10.37 14.97 7.53
N PHE A 129 -11.27 14.56 6.67
CA PHE A 129 -12.50 15.32 6.43
C PHE A 129 -13.51 15.23 7.57
N THR A 130 -13.51 14.15 8.37
CA THR A 130 -14.34 14.05 9.56
C THR A 130 -13.89 15.08 10.60
N ASP A 131 -12.59 15.22 10.84
CA ASP A 131 -12.03 16.26 11.72
C ASP A 131 -12.44 17.67 11.26
N TYR A 132 -12.35 17.94 9.96
CA TYR A 132 -12.78 19.22 9.39
C TYR A 132 -14.27 19.51 9.69
N TYR A 133 -15.15 18.54 9.42
CA TYR A 133 -16.60 18.73 9.66
C TYR A 133 -16.93 18.78 11.14
N ASN A 134 -16.26 18.00 11.98
CA ASN A 134 -16.42 18.04 13.43
C ASN A 134 -16.06 19.42 13.97
N LYS A 135 -14.92 19.96 13.59
CA LYS A 135 -14.50 21.32 13.94
C LYS A 135 -15.50 22.38 13.47
N LYS A 136 -15.95 22.28 12.21
CA LYS A 136 -16.93 23.20 11.63
C LYS A 136 -18.28 23.21 12.35
N ASN A 137 -18.70 22.06 12.87
CA ASN A 137 -20.00 21.89 13.52
C ASN A 137 -19.90 21.88 15.07
N GLY A 138 -18.73 22.15 15.65
CA GLY A 138 -18.51 22.15 17.10
C GLY A 138 -18.64 20.77 17.75
N ILE A 139 -18.47 19.69 16.97
CA ILE A 139 -18.52 18.31 17.45
C ILE A 139 -17.15 17.95 18.03
N LYS A 140 -17.13 17.48 19.27
CA LYS A 140 -15.92 16.96 19.92
C LYS A 140 -15.83 15.46 19.70
N ASP A 141 -14.73 15.01 19.11
CA ASP A 141 -14.41 13.62 18.89
C ASP A 141 -13.00 13.35 19.43
N SER A 142 -12.87 12.31 20.25
CA SER A 142 -11.61 11.93 20.89
C SER A 142 -10.83 10.88 20.10
N ASN A 143 -11.39 10.35 19.01
CA ASN A 143 -10.71 9.37 18.17
C ASN A 143 -9.63 10.05 17.35
N GLU A 144 -8.44 10.13 17.90
CA GLU A 144 -7.26 10.68 17.22
C GLU A 144 -6.71 9.68 16.23
N GLN A 145 -6.48 10.14 15.00
CA GLN A 145 -5.67 9.43 14.02
C GLN A 145 -4.62 10.39 13.47
N PHE A 146 -3.38 9.91 13.42
CA PHE A 146 -2.34 10.56 12.65
C PHE A 146 -2.50 10.18 11.17
N SER A 147 -2.33 11.17 10.34
CA SER A 147 -2.31 10.98 8.89
C SER A 147 -1.01 10.32 8.48
#